data_3554d7661d358a76fc1f4eb044408d2b
#
_entry.id   3554d7661d358a76fc1f4eb044408d2b
#
_cell.length_a   1.000
_cell.length_b   1.000
_cell.length_c   1.000
_cell.angle_alpha   90.00
_cell.angle_beta   90.00
_cell.angle_gamma   90.00
#
_symmetry.space_group_name_H-M   'P 1'
#
loop_
_entity.id
_entity.type
_entity.pdbx_description
1 polymer ?
#
loop_
_entity_poly.entity_id
_entity_poly.type
_entity_poly.pdbx_seq_one_letter_code
_entity_poly.pdbx_strand_id
1 'polypeptide(L)'
;MCQPKKCGLECITYCPVNKTGGECIVQRPEDGKALISEELCTGCGICIKVCPFDAIVIVNLAKELQSEKIHQYGVNSYRLYRLPVPKKGAVIGLLGRNGMGKSTIVNILSGNLKPNLGRFEEKAAPSWNEIYKNFQGTELKSHFEKIANGEMRASIKPQLVYLIAKAFKGTAKEVLNKFDERRVAVELAEKLGLTHTLDRNVADLSGGELQRLAVAV
;
A
#
# COMPACT_ATOMS: atom_id res chain seq x y z
N MET A 1 7.57 -37.52 3.51
CA MET A 1 7.17 -37.06 4.88
C MET A 1 8.29 -37.43 5.86
N CYS A 2 8.72 -36.55 6.75
CA CYS A 2 9.83 -36.75 7.68
C CYS A 2 9.58 -37.95 8.61
N GLN A 3 10.55 -38.89 8.70
CA GLN A 3 10.51 -40.11 9.53
C GLN A 3 11.76 -40.19 10.41
N PRO A 4 11.86 -39.36 11.47
CA PRO A 4 13.08 -39.20 12.27
C PRO A 4 13.54 -40.49 12.97
N LYS A 5 12.64 -41.43 13.22
CA LYS A 5 12.96 -42.72 13.83
C LYS A 5 13.60 -43.72 12.86
N LYS A 6 13.61 -43.43 11.55
CA LYS A 6 14.09 -44.31 10.49
C LYS A 6 15.26 -43.73 9.69
N CYS A 7 15.77 -42.57 10.07
CA CYS A 7 16.96 -41.94 9.47
C CYS A 7 18.00 -41.59 10.54
N GLY A 8 19.21 -41.30 10.09
CA GLY A 8 20.32 -40.87 10.95
C GLY A 8 20.38 -39.38 11.19
N LEU A 9 19.30 -38.64 10.93
CA LEU A 9 19.22 -37.18 11.00
C LEU A 9 20.26 -36.48 10.11
N GLU A 10 20.48 -37.03 8.93
CA GLU A 10 21.46 -36.56 7.94
C GLU A 10 21.31 -35.07 7.63
N CYS A 11 20.07 -34.58 7.58
CA CYS A 11 19.79 -33.15 7.34
C CYS A 11 20.41 -32.24 8.39
N ILE A 12 20.46 -32.66 9.66
CA ILE A 12 21.10 -31.93 10.77
C ILE A 12 22.62 -32.05 10.68
N THR A 13 23.10 -33.28 10.49
CA THR A 13 24.54 -33.62 10.49
C THR A 13 25.28 -32.97 9.32
N TYR A 14 24.67 -32.91 8.14
CA TYR A 14 25.30 -32.36 6.93
C TYR A 14 24.99 -30.86 6.70
N CYS A 15 24.22 -30.22 7.55
CA CYS A 15 23.96 -28.79 7.44
C CYS A 15 25.25 -27.97 7.66
N PRO A 16 25.66 -27.11 6.71
CA PRO A 16 26.87 -26.29 6.87
C PRO A 16 26.76 -25.33 8.06
N VAL A 17 25.62 -24.76 8.29
CA VAL A 17 25.39 -23.84 9.42
C VAL A 17 25.48 -24.58 10.76
N ASN A 18 24.92 -25.78 10.85
CA ASN A 18 25.04 -26.59 12.06
C ASN A 18 26.48 -27.02 12.31
N LYS A 19 27.25 -27.33 11.26
CA LYS A 19 28.70 -27.66 11.39
C LYS A 19 29.56 -26.51 11.91
N THR A 20 29.11 -25.27 11.67
CA THR A 20 29.81 -24.07 12.17
C THR A 20 29.30 -23.62 13.55
N GLY A 21 28.49 -24.44 14.23
CA GLY A 21 27.96 -24.14 15.56
C GLY A 21 26.63 -23.40 15.59
N GLY A 22 25.99 -23.18 14.43
CA GLY A 22 24.64 -22.62 14.38
C GLY A 22 23.56 -23.69 14.53
N GLU A 23 22.37 -23.31 14.95
CA GLU A 23 21.21 -24.20 15.12
C GLU A 23 20.19 -24.01 13.98
N CYS A 24 20.67 -24.12 12.73
CA CYS A 24 19.80 -23.95 11.55
C CYS A 24 18.76 -25.06 11.40
N ILE A 25 19.16 -26.31 11.67
CA ILE A 25 18.26 -27.46 11.66
C ILE A 25 18.34 -28.14 13.01
N VAL A 26 17.23 -28.16 13.73
CA VAL A 26 17.11 -28.78 15.06
C VAL A 26 16.00 -29.83 15.05
N GLN A 27 16.06 -30.74 16.02
CA GLN A 27 14.99 -31.72 16.19
C GLN A 27 13.87 -31.11 17.06
N ARG A 28 12.66 -31.17 16.57
CA ARG A 28 11.50 -30.68 17.31
C ARG A 28 11.23 -31.60 18.52
N PRO A 29 11.08 -31.05 19.75
CA PRO A 29 10.86 -31.86 20.93
C PRO A 29 9.58 -32.72 20.91
N GLU A 30 8.52 -32.19 20.28
CA GLU A 30 7.18 -32.77 20.31
C GLU A 30 7.05 -34.07 19.48
N ASP A 31 7.63 -34.07 18.26
CA ASP A 31 7.46 -35.16 17.28
C ASP A 31 8.79 -35.68 16.71
N GLY A 32 9.90 -35.10 17.14
CA GLY A 32 11.25 -35.45 16.70
C GLY A 32 11.60 -35.08 15.27
N LYS A 33 10.69 -34.44 14.52
CA LYS A 33 10.94 -34.04 13.14
C LYS A 33 11.92 -32.86 13.06
N ALA A 34 12.60 -32.76 11.92
CA ALA A 34 13.49 -31.65 11.67
C ALA A 34 12.71 -30.33 11.55
N LEU A 35 13.09 -29.33 12.34
CA LEU A 35 12.68 -27.95 12.24
C LEU A 35 13.82 -27.16 11.62
N ILE A 36 13.55 -26.43 10.54
CA ILE A 36 14.53 -25.64 9.82
C ILE A 36 14.26 -24.17 10.10
N SER A 37 15.27 -23.43 10.60
CA SER A 37 15.21 -21.99 10.77
C SER A 37 15.34 -21.30 9.41
N GLU A 38 14.32 -20.55 9.00
CA GLU A 38 14.35 -19.77 7.76
C GLU A 38 15.37 -18.63 7.82
N GLU A 39 15.63 -18.09 9.00
CA GLU A 39 16.58 -16.99 9.18
C GLU A 39 18.04 -17.44 9.07
N LEU A 40 18.36 -18.62 9.58
CA LEU A 40 19.72 -19.16 9.58
C LEU A 40 20.02 -19.99 8.33
N CYS A 41 19.00 -20.42 7.60
CA CYS A 41 19.15 -21.27 6.43
C CYS A 41 19.74 -20.51 5.24
N THR A 42 20.91 -20.93 4.78
CA THR A 42 21.58 -20.37 3.58
C THR A 42 20.99 -20.85 2.24
N GLY A 43 20.01 -21.76 2.26
CA GLY A 43 19.40 -22.28 1.04
C GLY A 43 20.32 -23.20 0.21
N CYS A 44 21.37 -23.79 0.78
CA CYS A 44 22.38 -24.57 0.06
C CYS A 44 21.86 -25.89 -0.57
N GLY A 45 20.68 -26.37 -0.17
CA GLY A 45 20.03 -27.56 -0.73
C GLY A 45 20.66 -28.91 -0.33
N ILE A 46 21.66 -28.94 0.53
CA ILE A 46 22.33 -30.20 0.95
C ILE A 46 21.33 -31.10 1.68
N CYS A 47 20.53 -30.56 2.60
CA CYS A 47 19.55 -31.29 3.39
C CYS A 47 18.51 -32.02 2.51
N ILE A 48 18.18 -31.49 1.32
CA ILE A 48 17.28 -32.12 0.37
C ILE A 48 17.95 -33.37 -0.23
N LYS A 49 19.20 -33.23 -0.64
CA LYS A 49 19.95 -34.33 -1.31
C LYS A 49 20.27 -35.49 -0.37
N VAL A 50 20.46 -35.22 0.91
CA VAL A 50 20.82 -36.24 1.90
C VAL A 50 19.61 -36.84 2.63
N CYS A 51 18.42 -36.31 2.45
CA CYS A 51 17.21 -36.85 3.07
C CYS A 51 16.76 -38.17 2.41
N PRO A 52 16.83 -39.29 3.12
CA PRO A 52 16.46 -40.60 2.50
C PRO A 52 14.96 -40.76 2.23
N PHE A 53 14.15 -39.81 2.69
CA PHE A 53 12.69 -39.85 2.55
C PHE A 53 12.13 -38.70 1.69
N ASP A 54 12.97 -37.92 1.01
CA ASP A 54 12.58 -36.75 0.21
C ASP A 54 11.58 -35.84 0.95
N ALA A 55 11.80 -35.68 2.27
CA ALA A 55 10.85 -34.99 3.14
C ALA A 55 11.04 -33.47 3.17
N ILE A 56 12.10 -32.96 2.54
CA ILE A 56 12.47 -31.55 2.54
C ILE A 56 12.36 -31.00 1.12
N VAL A 57 11.61 -29.93 0.96
CA VAL A 57 11.41 -29.22 -0.33
C VAL A 57 11.76 -27.77 -0.13
N ILE A 58 12.46 -27.16 -1.08
CA ILE A 58 12.67 -25.70 -1.10
C ILE A 58 11.41 -25.07 -1.69
N VAL A 59 10.76 -24.25 -0.90
CA VAL A 59 9.71 -23.35 -1.36
C VAL A 59 10.32 -21.95 -1.40
N ASN A 60 10.56 -21.43 -2.60
CA ASN A 60 11.01 -20.06 -2.79
C ASN A 60 9.85 -19.10 -2.51
N LEU A 61 9.54 -18.90 -1.24
CA LEU A 61 8.67 -17.82 -0.82
C LEU A 61 9.47 -16.52 -0.98
N ALA A 62 8.90 -15.56 -1.69
CA ALA A 62 9.46 -14.21 -1.72
C ALA A 62 9.62 -13.74 -0.27
N LYS A 63 10.86 -13.50 0.18
CA LYS A 63 11.10 -12.91 1.50
C LYS A 63 10.37 -11.58 1.53
N GLU A 64 9.48 -11.44 2.47
CA GLU A 64 8.78 -10.19 2.70
C GLU A 64 9.83 -9.14 3.10
N LEU A 65 9.94 -8.09 2.28
CA LEU A 65 10.84 -6.96 2.55
C LEU A 65 10.25 -6.16 3.72
N GLN A 66 10.47 -6.64 4.94
CA GLN A 66 9.93 -6.01 6.14
C GLN A 66 10.37 -4.56 6.29
N SER A 67 11.59 -4.24 5.87
CA SER A 67 12.18 -2.90 5.94
C SER A 67 11.64 -1.90 4.91
N GLU A 68 10.93 -2.35 3.87
CA GLU A 68 10.44 -1.50 2.78
C GLU A 68 8.93 -1.27 2.81
N LYS A 69 8.23 -1.72 3.84
CA LYS A 69 6.78 -1.51 3.96
C LYS A 69 6.47 -0.03 4.23
N ILE A 70 5.70 0.56 3.36
CA ILE A 70 5.22 1.94 3.52
C ILE A 70 3.93 1.98 4.32
N HIS A 71 3.02 1.04 4.04
CA HIS A 71 1.72 0.95 4.73
C HIS A 71 1.18 -0.46 4.74
N GLN A 72 0.54 -0.84 5.84
CA GLN A 72 -0.14 -2.13 6.02
C GLN A 72 -1.38 -1.94 6.88
N TYR A 73 -2.52 -2.56 6.52
CA TYR A 73 -3.77 -2.43 7.27
C TYR A 73 -3.95 -3.47 8.39
N GLY A 74 -3.27 -4.61 8.32
CA GLY A 74 -3.40 -5.69 9.31
C GLY A 74 -2.52 -6.89 8.95
N VAL A 75 -2.52 -7.94 9.78
CA VAL A 75 -1.62 -9.12 9.67
C VAL A 75 -1.64 -9.74 8.27
N ASN A 76 -2.83 -10.07 7.76
CA ASN A 76 -3.01 -10.72 6.46
C ASN A 76 -3.69 -9.81 5.43
N SER A 77 -3.52 -8.48 5.58
CA SER A 77 -4.15 -7.52 4.69
C SER A 77 -3.17 -6.95 3.67
N TYR A 78 -3.70 -6.05 2.83
CA TYR A 78 -2.91 -5.37 1.81
C TYR A 78 -1.67 -4.67 2.40
N ARG A 79 -0.54 -4.81 1.71
CA ARG A 79 0.76 -4.21 2.04
C ARG A 79 1.27 -3.38 0.88
N LEU A 80 1.70 -2.16 1.17
CA LEU A 80 2.27 -1.24 0.20
C LEU A 80 3.78 -1.11 0.43
N TYR A 81 4.57 -1.37 -0.60
CA TYR A 81 6.03 -1.31 -0.54
C TYR A 81 6.62 -0.10 -1.26
N ARG A 82 5.96 0.40 -2.29
CA ARG A 82 6.48 1.52 -3.09
C ARG A 82 5.40 2.53 -3.40
N LEU A 83 5.81 3.80 -3.51
CA LEU A 83 4.98 4.91 -3.98
C LEU A 83 5.54 5.49 -5.27
N PRO A 84 4.69 5.89 -6.21
CA PRO A 84 5.12 6.69 -7.34
C PRO A 84 5.53 8.07 -6.84
N VAL A 85 6.53 8.66 -7.51
CA VAL A 85 7.00 10.01 -7.19
C VAL A 85 6.15 11.03 -7.96
N PRO A 86 5.38 11.89 -7.28
CA PRO A 86 4.64 12.97 -7.94
C PRO A 86 5.60 13.99 -8.55
N LYS A 87 5.48 14.22 -9.86
CA LYS A 87 6.28 15.21 -10.57
C LYS A 87 5.45 16.45 -10.85
N LYS A 88 5.99 17.63 -10.55
CA LYS A 88 5.33 18.91 -10.83
C LYS A 88 5.07 19.06 -12.34
N GLY A 89 3.83 19.40 -12.71
CA GLY A 89 3.43 19.61 -14.10
C GLY A 89 3.24 18.32 -14.91
N ALA A 90 3.36 17.13 -14.30
CA ALA A 90 3.16 15.86 -14.97
C ALA A 90 1.87 15.16 -14.49
N VAL A 91 1.27 14.36 -15.37
CA VAL A 91 0.16 13.48 -15.06
C VAL A 91 0.69 12.06 -14.82
N ILE A 92 0.35 11.48 -13.68
CA ILE A 92 0.76 10.13 -13.33
C ILE A 92 -0.45 9.21 -13.35
N GLY A 93 -0.40 8.18 -14.19
CA GLY A 93 -1.43 7.13 -14.27
C GLY A 93 -1.09 5.94 -13.37
N LEU A 94 -2.04 5.53 -12.50
CA LEU A 94 -1.93 4.31 -11.71
C LEU A 94 -2.74 3.20 -12.36
N LEU A 95 -2.06 2.23 -12.96
CA LEU A 95 -2.67 1.07 -13.60
C LEU A 95 -2.59 -0.16 -12.70
N GLY A 96 -3.64 -0.94 -12.67
CA GLY A 96 -3.67 -2.19 -11.89
C GLY A 96 -5.09 -2.69 -11.64
N ARG A 97 -5.23 -3.95 -11.29
CA ARG A 97 -6.49 -4.60 -10.92
C ARG A 97 -7.14 -3.94 -9.69
N ASN A 98 -8.42 -4.20 -9.46
CA ASN A 98 -9.07 -3.79 -8.23
C ASN A 98 -8.44 -4.51 -7.03
N GLY A 99 -8.35 -3.83 -5.90
CA GLY A 99 -7.67 -4.35 -4.71
C GLY A 99 -6.14 -4.16 -4.67
N MET A 100 -5.50 -3.71 -5.75
CA MET A 100 -4.04 -3.48 -5.80
C MET A 100 -3.56 -2.22 -5.06
N GLY A 101 -4.43 -1.56 -4.29
CA GLY A 101 -4.05 -0.43 -3.44
C GLY A 101 -3.94 0.93 -4.13
N LYS A 102 -4.49 1.11 -5.36
CA LYS A 102 -4.47 2.41 -6.05
C LYS A 102 -5.04 3.55 -5.19
N SER A 103 -6.18 3.32 -4.54
CA SER A 103 -6.80 4.30 -3.64
C SER A 103 -5.96 4.59 -2.40
N THR A 104 -5.28 3.58 -1.86
CA THR A 104 -4.34 3.73 -0.75
C THR A 104 -3.17 4.63 -1.14
N ILE A 105 -2.60 4.41 -2.32
CA ILE A 105 -1.52 5.25 -2.87
C ILE A 105 -1.97 6.70 -3.00
N VAL A 106 -3.14 6.94 -3.59
CA VAL A 106 -3.70 8.31 -3.75
C VAL A 106 -3.92 8.97 -2.40
N ASN A 107 -4.51 8.26 -1.43
CA ASN A 107 -4.74 8.80 -0.09
C ASN A 107 -3.43 9.11 0.67
N ILE A 108 -2.40 8.31 0.50
CA ILE A 108 -1.09 8.57 1.11
C ILE A 108 -0.43 9.79 0.45
N LEU A 109 -0.40 9.86 -0.88
CA LEU A 109 0.20 10.97 -1.61
C LEU A 109 -0.53 12.30 -1.42
N SER A 110 -1.83 12.26 -1.12
CA SER A 110 -2.61 13.46 -0.80
C SER A 110 -2.50 13.91 0.66
N GLY A 111 -1.91 13.08 1.53
CA GLY A 111 -1.84 13.33 2.96
C GLY A 111 -3.09 12.94 3.77
N ASN A 112 -4.15 12.41 3.11
CA ASN A 112 -5.36 11.95 3.79
C ASN A 112 -5.13 10.67 4.60
N LEU A 113 -4.12 9.87 4.23
CA LEU A 113 -3.69 8.69 4.95
C LEU A 113 -2.20 8.78 5.27
N LYS A 114 -1.87 8.80 6.55
CA LYS A 114 -0.49 8.80 6.99
C LYS A 114 0.12 7.40 6.86
N PRO A 115 1.30 7.22 6.24
CA PRO A 115 1.97 5.92 6.18
C PRO A 115 2.26 5.39 7.60
N ASN A 116 2.03 4.09 7.82
CA ASN A 116 2.32 3.47 9.12
C ASN A 116 3.61 2.63 9.14
N LEU A 117 4.37 2.61 8.04
CA LEU A 117 5.63 1.87 7.89
C LEU A 117 5.53 0.39 8.28
N GLY A 118 4.35 -0.21 8.05
CA GLY A 118 4.06 -1.60 8.43
C GLY A 118 3.66 -1.80 9.90
N ARG A 119 3.63 -0.75 10.73
CA ARG A 119 3.31 -0.80 12.17
C ARG A 119 1.81 -0.69 12.40
N PHE A 120 1.04 -1.67 11.92
CA PHE A 120 -0.43 -1.65 12.01
C PHE A 120 -0.97 -1.99 13.41
N GLU A 121 -0.17 -2.60 14.27
CA GLU A 121 -0.54 -2.97 15.65
C GLU A 121 -0.36 -1.80 16.63
N GLU A 122 0.45 -0.82 16.28
CA GLU A 122 0.71 0.34 17.12
C GLU A 122 -0.49 1.29 17.11
N LYS A 123 -0.95 1.73 18.31
CA LYS A 123 -2.05 2.68 18.45
C LYS A 123 -1.73 4.06 17.88
N ALA A 124 -0.46 4.43 17.83
CA ALA A 124 0.00 5.72 17.32
C ALA A 124 0.68 5.55 15.95
N ALA A 125 0.28 6.35 14.96
CA ALA A 125 0.96 6.40 13.68
C ALA A 125 2.41 6.93 13.87
N PRO A 126 3.39 6.47 13.05
CA PRO A 126 4.77 6.95 13.11
C PRO A 126 4.84 8.47 13.05
N SER A 127 5.84 9.07 13.69
CA SER A 127 6.09 10.50 13.57
C SER A 127 6.46 10.89 12.14
N TRP A 128 6.27 12.15 11.76
CA TRP A 128 6.71 12.62 10.45
C TRP A 128 8.22 12.46 10.26
N ASN A 129 9.02 12.63 11.33
CA ASN A 129 10.46 12.43 11.28
C ASN A 129 10.85 10.98 10.94
N GLU A 130 10.13 9.98 11.43
CA GLU A 130 10.36 8.57 11.07
C GLU A 130 9.98 8.31 9.60
N ILE A 131 8.87 8.89 9.13
CA ILE A 131 8.46 8.81 7.73
C ILE A 131 9.54 9.44 6.84
N TYR A 132 10.06 10.61 7.16
CA TYR A 132 11.12 11.28 6.39
C TYR A 132 12.40 10.45 6.30
N LYS A 133 12.77 9.76 7.39
CA LYS A 133 13.94 8.85 7.39
C LYS A 133 13.75 7.70 6.41
N ASN A 134 12.53 7.15 6.32
CA ASN A 134 12.21 6.05 5.39
C ASN A 134 12.29 6.49 3.92
N PHE A 135 12.06 7.76 3.62
CA PHE A 135 12.14 8.33 2.27
C PHE A 135 13.39 9.17 2.02
N GLN A 136 14.42 9.04 2.87
CA GLN A 136 15.66 9.79 2.74
C GLN A 136 16.33 9.53 1.39
N GLY A 137 16.78 10.60 0.73
CA GLY A 137 17.40 10.52 -0.61
C GLY A 137 16.40 10.41 -1.78
N THR A 138 15.10 10.49 -1.53
CA THR A 138 14.05 10.46 -2.56
C THR A 138 13.27 11.78 -2.62
N GLU A 139 12.65 12.09 -3.78
CA GLU A 139 11.76 13.24 -3.93
C GLU A 139 10.50 13.13 -3.05
N LEU A 140 10.12 11.92 -2.63
CA LEU A 140 8.99 11.68 -1.73
C LEU A 140 9.20 12.32 -0.35
N LYS A 141 10.45 12.43 0.12
CA LYS A 141 10.75 13.14 1.37
C LYS A 141 10.26 14.58 1.31
N SER A 142 10.68 15.34 0.28
CA SER A 142 10.25 16.73 0.09
C SER A 142 8.75 16.86 -0.11
N HIS A 143 8.13 15.90 -0.79
CA HIS A 143 6.67 15.85 -0.96
C HIS A 143 5.95 15.74 0.39
N PHE A 144 6.36 14.80 1.24
CA PHE A 144 5.76 14.62 2.57
C PHE A 144 6.07 15.77 3.55
N GLU A 145 7.24 16.40 3.44
CA GLU A 145 7.56 17.61 4.21
C GLU A 145 6.58 18.73 3.88
N LYS A 146 6.31 19.00 2.61
CA LYS A 146 5.35 20.02 2.17
C LYS A 146 3.92 19.72 2.63
N ILE A 147 3.50 18.46 2.61
CA ILE A 147 2.19 18.05 3.13
C ILE A 147 2.11 18.30 4.63
N ALA A 148 3.11 17.86 5.39
CA ALA A 148 3.12 17.96 6.84
C ALA A 148 3.17 19.40 7.34
N ASN A 149 3.86 20.29 6.60
CA ASN A 149 3.95 21.71 6.88
C ASN A 149 2.72 22.51 6.39
N GLY A 150 1.79 21.87 5.68
CA GLY A 150 0.64 22.56 5.08
C GLY A 150 0.96 23.45 3.88
N GLU A 151 2.19 23.34 3.34
CA GLU A 151 2.65 24.08 2.16
C GLU A 151 2.01 23.57 0.85
N MET A 152 1.50 22.34 0.87
CA MET A 152 0.84 21.71 -0.25
C MET A 152 -0.55 21.23 0.13
N ARG A 153 -1.55 21.68 -0.62
CA ARG A 153 -2.92 21.19 -0.54
C ARG A 153 -3.17 20.20 -1.67
N ALA A 154 -3.69 19.02 -1.35
CA ALA A 154 -4.14 18.05 -2.32
C ALA A 154 -5.67 18.03 -2.39
N SER A 155 -6.22 18.12 -3.59
CA SER A 155 -7.64 17.93 -3.84
C SER A 155 -7.88 16.51 -4.38
N ILE A 156 -8.84 15.80 -3.80
CA ILE A 156 -9.22 14.45 -4.24
C ILE A 156 -10.68 14.46 -4.68
N LYS A 157 -10.93 14.07 -5.91
CA LYS A 157 -12.29 13.81 -6.38
C LYS A 157 -12.84 12.57 -5.64
N PRO A 158 -13.98 12.67 -4.93
CA PRO A 158 -14.54 11.54 -4.22
C PRO A 158 -15.01 10.45 -5.21
N GLN A 159 -14.85 9.20 -4.81
CA GLN A 159 -15.31 8.07 -5.63
C GLN A 159 -16.84 7.97 -5.62
N LEU A 160 -17.47 8.29 -4.49
CA LEU A 160 -18.92 8.21 -4.28
C LEU A 160 -19.58 9.56 -4.54
N VAL A 161 -19.63 9.99 -5.80
CA VAL A 161 -20.14 11.32 -6.18
C VAL A 161 -21.61 11.54 -5.85
N TYR A 162 -22.42 10.48 -5.69
CA TYR A 162 -23.81 10.60 -5.26
C TYR A 162 -23.95 11.23 -3.85
N LEU A 163 -22.88 11.19 -3.04
CA LEU A 163 -22.85 11.86 -1.75
C LEU A 163 -22.88 13.38 -1.90
N ILE A 164 -22.43 13.93 -3.02
CA ILE A 164 -22.51 15.36 -3.34
C ILE A 164 -23.97 15.75 -3.43
N ALA A 165 -24.81 14.99 -4.16
CA ALA A 165 -26.22 15.22 -4.27
C ALA A 165 -26.98 15.14 -2.93
N LYS A 166 -26.45 14.37 -1.97
CA LYS A 166 -27.01 14.29 -0.61
C LYS A 166 -26.55 15.43 0.28
N ALA A 167 -25.30 15.88 0.11
CA ALA A 167 -24.68 16.89 0.95
C ALA A 167 -25.07 18.34 0.54
N PHE A 168 -25.32 18.56 -0.75
CA PHE A 168 -25.62 19.88 -1.28
C PHE A 168 -27.03 19.92 -1.86
N LYS A 169 -27.83 20.89 -1.38
CA LYS A 169 -29.13 21.24 -1.92
C LYS A 169 -28.96 22.49 -2.78
N GLY A 170 -29.71 22.55 -3.88
CA GLY A 170 -29.69 23.67 -4.80
C GLY A 170 -29.22 23.31 -6.21
N THR A 171 -28.98 24.31 -7.04
CA THR A 171 -28.59 24.13 -8.44
C THR A 171 -27.07 23.84 -8.58
N ALA A 172 -26.70 23.23 -9.71
CA ALA A 172 -25.28 23.00 -10.02
C ALA A 172 -24.49 24.32 -10.07
N LYS A 173 -25.11 25.41 -10.52
CA LYS A 173 -24.54 26.75 -10.55
C LYS A 173 -24.24 27.29 -9.14
N GLU A 174 -25.18 27.09 -8.21
CA GLU A 174 -24.99 27.52 -6.81
C GLU A 174 -23.82 26.77 -6.16
N VAL A 175 -23.72 25.45 -6.41
CA VAL A 175 -22.60 24.65 -5.88
C VAL A 175 -21.27 25.06 -6.49
N LEU A 176 -21.20 25.25 -7.80
CA LEU A 176 -19.98 25.74 -8.46
C LEU A 176 -19.54 27.09 -7.89
N ASN A 177 -20.45 28.07 -7.80
CA ASN A 177 -20.14 29.42 -7.30
C ASN A 177 -19.68 29.40 -5.83
N LYS A 178 -20.24 28.49 -5.03
CA LYS A 178 -19.87 28.37 -3.61
C LYS A 178 -18.40 27.98 -3.40
N PHE A 179 -17.85 27.17 -4.30
CA PHE A 179 -16.47 26.66 -4.20
C PHE A 179 -15.49 27.31 -5.17
N ASP A 180 -15.95 28.29 -5.96
CA ASP A 180 -15.13 28.99 -6.95
C ASP A 180 -14.23 30.05 -6.32
N GLU A 181 -13.15 29.59 -5.66
CA GLU A 181 -12.12 30.50 -5.09
C GLU A 181 -11.36 31.26 -6.19
N ARG A 182 -11.34 30.76 -7.42
CA ARG A 182 -10.52 31.29 -8.53
C ARG A 182 -11.31 32.13 -9.55
N ARG A 183 -12.61 32.19 -9.42
CA ARG A 183 -13.54 32.85 -10.36
C ARG A 183 -13.47 32.25 -11.78
N VAL A 184 -13.36 30.94 -11.87
CA VAL A 184 -13.27 30.17 -13.12
C VAL A 184 -14.46 29.24 -13.36
N ALA A 185 -15.52 29.33 -12.56
CA ALA A 185 -16.68 28.45 -12.59
C ALA A 185 -17.33 28.34 -14.00
N VAL A 186 -17.47 29.48 -14.69
CA VAL A 186 -18.06 29.52 -16.03
C VAL A 186 -17.19 28.79 -17.05
N GLU A 187 -15.89 29.06 -17.04
CA GLU A 187 -14.91 28.41 -17.93
C GLU A 187 -14.85 26.90 -17.68
N LEU A 188 -14.86 26.48 -16.42
CA LEU A 188 -14.87 25.05 -16.06
C LEU A 188 -16.18 24.38 -16.45
N ALA A 189 -17.32 25.05 -16.27
CA ALA A 189 -18.61 24.52 -16.70
C ALA A 189 -18.67 24.29 -18.22
N GLU A 190 -18.10 25.19 -19.00
CA GLU A 190 -18.00 25.05 -20.45
C GLU A 190 -17.06 23.89 -20.84
N LYS A 191 -15.82 23.88 -20.32
CA LYS A 191 -14.84 22.83 -20.59
C LYS A 191 -15.30 21.44 -20.21
N LEU A 192 -16.08 21.32 -19.15
CA LEU A 192 -16.61 20.04 -18.66
C LEU A 192 -18.00 19.70 -19.25
N GLY A 193 -18.54 20.53 -20.15
CA GLY A 193 -19.84 20.31 -20.77
C GLY A 193 -21.00 20.30 -19.76
N LEU A 194 -20.97 21.20 -18.76
CA LEU A 194 -21.97 21.34 -17.71
C LEU A 194 -22.92 22.52 -17.93
N THR A 195 -22.70 23.35 -18.94
CA THR A 195 -23.50 24.58 -19.22
C THR A 195 -25.01 24.35 -19.25
N HIS A 196 -25.42 23.24 -19.85
CA HIS A 196 -26.86 22.88 -19.96
C HIS A 196 -27.45 22.34 -18.64
N THR A 197 -26.64 22.10 -17.62
CA THR A 197 -27.05 21.55 -16.33
C THR A 197 -27.00 22.56 -15.19
N LEU A 198 -26.49 23.76 -15.44
CA LEU A 198 -26.23 24.76 -14.39
C LEU A 198 -27.46 25.13 -13.58
N ASP A 199 -28.61 25.24 -14.21
CA ASP A 199 -29.88 25.61 -13.57
C ASP A 199 -30.65 24.39 -13.02
N ARG A 200 -30.13 23.15 -13.22
CA ARG A 200 -30.75 21.94 -12.70
C ARG A 200 -30.33 21.70 -11.26
N ASN A 201 -31.23 21.10 -10.47
CA ASN A 201 -30.90 20.68 -9.11
C ASN A 201 -29.82 19.58 -9.12
N VAL A 202 -28.87 19.64 -8.18
CA VAL A 202 -27.80 18.66 -8.09
C VAL A 202 -28.33 17.23 -7.89
N ALA A 203 -29.49 17.10 -7.23
CA ALA A 203 -30.12 15.79 -7.03
C ALA A 203 -30.65 15.16 -8.35
N ASP A 204 -30.90 15.97 -9.37
CA ASP A 204 -31.47 15.54 -10.67
C ASP A 204 -30.41 15.34 -11.75
N LEU A 205 -29.12 15.50 -11.37
CA LEU A 205 -28.00 15.28 -12.28
C LEU A 205 -27.74 13.79 -12.49
N SER A 206 -27.42 13.43 -13.73
CA SER A 206 -26.93 12.07 -14.02
C SER A 206 -25.59 11.79 -13.33
N GLY A 207 -25.25 10.51 -13.15
CA GLY A 207 -23.98 10.11 -12.56
C GLY A 207 -22.76 10.72 -13.26
N GLY A 208 -22.78 10.84 -14.59
CA GLY A 208 -21.71 11.47 -15.37
C GLY A 208 -21.62 12.98 -15.16
N GLU A 209 -22.76 13.67 -15.06
CA GLU A 209 -22.82 15.10 -14.74
C GLU A 209 -22.31 15.38 -13.32
N LEU A 210 -22.70 14.53 -12.35
CA LEU A 210 -22.18 14.60 -10.98
C LEU A 210 -20.66 14.35 -10.91
N GLN A 211 -20.13 13.43 -11.72
CA GLN A 211 -18.68 13.20 -11.81
C GLN A 211 -17.95 14.44 -12.33
N ARG A 212 -18.47 15.09 -13.36
CA ARG A 212 -17.88 16.31 -13.92
C ARG A 212 -18.02 17.49 -12.96
N LEU A 213 -19.16 17.63 -12.29
CA LEU A 213 -19.36 18.64 -11.25
C LEU A 213 -18.36 18.45 -10.11
N ALA A 214 -18.14 17.20 -9.68
CA ALA A 214 -17.14 16.87 -8.64
C ALA A 214 -15.69 17.18 -9.03
N VAL A 215 -15.39 17.34 -10.30
CA VAL A 215 -14.07 17.77 -10.79
C VAL A 215 -13.96 19.29 -10.82
N ALA A 216 -15.10 19.99 -11.06
CA ALA A 216 -15.15 21.45 -11.14
C ALA A 216 -15.12 22.14 -9.76
N VAL A 217 -15.57 21.45 -8.73
CA VAL A 217 -15.63 21.87 -7.32
C VAL A 217 -14.36 21.48 -6.58
#